data_e0db8d913e782a6554ace686c4aedaa5
#
_entry.id   e0db8d913e782a6554ace686c4aedaa5
#
_cell.length_a   1.000
_cell.length_b   1.000
_cell.length_c   1.000
_cell.angle_alpha   90.00
_cell.angle_beta   90.00
_cell.angle_gamma   90.00
#
_symmetry.space_group_name_H-M   'P 1'
#
loop_
_entity.id
_entity.type
_entity.pdbx_description
1 polymer ?
#
loop_
_entity_poly.entity_id
_entity_poly.type
_entity_poly.pdbx_seq_one_letter_code
_entity_poly.pdbx_strand_id
1 'polypeptide(L)'
;MKKDILKDLLAKPGRQYSVSDFDPSFIGELSKQDAKGQLTKNVEKLSELQSMLYAQDRYSILIIFQAMDAVGKDGTIKHVMSGINPQGCQVFSFKQPSAEELDHDYLWRINRCLPERGRIGIFNRSHYEDVLIAKVHPEIILSNKLPGVETIKDIDSDFWKRRYRQINDFERYLTENGTVVLKFFLNVSKAEQKKRFMERLDDKTKNWKFSSADVKERQFWDEYMKAYADVLTETSTELAPWYVIPADNKWFMRYAVGHIICERMKQLDLHYPKLSEEGLKQLEDCKKSVSDINF
;
A
#
# COMPACT_ATOMS: atom_id res chain seq x y z
N MET A 1 -16.26 -15.55 -19.97
CA MET A 1 -16.10 -14.34 -19.14
C MET A 1 -15.06 -14.67 -18.08
N LYS A 2 -13.86 -14.08 -18.11
CA LYS A 2 -12.92 -14.22 -17.00
C LYS A 2 -13.57 -13.58 -15.78
N LYS A 3 -13.77 -14.36 -14.72
CA LYS A 3 -14.31 -13.88 -13.45
C LYS A 3 -13.43 -12.71 -12.99
N ASP A 4 -14.06 -11.60 -12.62
CA ASP A 4 -13.34 -10.41 -12.18
C ASP A 4 -12.70 -10.69 -10.81
N ILE A 5 -11.46 -11.17 -10.84
CA ILE A 5 -10.70 -11.59 -9.65
C ILE A 5 -10.59 -10.47 -8.61
N LEU A 6 -10.74 -9.20 -9.05
CA LEU A 6 -10.67 -8.05 -8.15
C LEU A 6 -11.78 -8.06 -7.12
N LYS A 7 -12.98 -8.56 -7.51
CA LYS A 7 -14.13 -8.63 -6.59
C LYS A 7 -13.95 -9.64 -5.47
N ASP A 8 -13.19 -10.70 -5.73
CA ASP A 8 -12.91 -11.75 -4.75
C ASP A 8 -11.85 -11.30 -3.72
N LEU A 9 -11.03 -10.31 -4.08
CA LEU A 9 -9.95 -9.77 -3.23
C LEU A 9 -10.36 -8.49 -2.47
N LEU A 10 -11.52 -7.93 -2.76
CA LEU A 10 -11.99 -6.67 -2.19
C LEU A 10 -12.72 -6.89 -0.88
N ALA A 11 -12.27 -6.26 0.20
CA ALA A 11 -13.05 -6.12 1.42
C ALA A 11 -14.10 -5.02 1.22
N LYS A 12 -15.36 -5.43 0.99
CA LYS A 12 -16.47 -4.50 0.72
C LYS A 12 -16.80 -3.67 1.96
N PRO A 13 -17.05 -2.37 1.80
CA PRO A 13 -17.47 -1.50 2.89
C PRO A 13 -18.73 -1.99 3.62
N GLY A 14 -18.82 -1.71 4.92
CA GLY A 14 -20.01 -2.02 5.73
C GLY A 14 -20.25 -3.49 6.04
N ARG A 15 -19.27 -4.36 5.77
CA ARG A 15 -19.34 -5.80 6.09
C ARG A 15 -18.35 -6.12 7.22
N GLN A 16 -18.77 -6.98 8.15
CA GLN A 16 -17.85 -7.59 9.12
C GLN A 16 -17.01 -8.67 8.45
N TYR A 17 -15.73 -8.71 8.82
CA TYR A 17 -14.77 -9.67 8.29
C TYR A 17 -14.07 -10.47 9.38
N SER A 18 -13.76 -11.72 9.04
CA SER A 18 -12.68 -12.49 9.61
C SER A 18 -11.56 -12.60 8.56
N VAL A 19 -10.29 -12.67 8.97
CA VAL A 19 -9.20 -12.92 8.01
C VAL A 19 -9.36 -14.29 7.35
N SER A 20 -10.02 -15.25 8.00
CA SER A 20 -10.35 -16.57 7.45
C SER A 20 -11.36 -16.53 6.28
N ASP A 21 -12.06 -15.42 6.06
CA ASP A 21 -12.91 -15.24 4.88
C ASP A 21 -12.10 -15.16 3.57
N PHE A 22 -10.79 -14.96 3.67
CA PHE A 22 -9.87 -14.82 2.54
C PHE A 22 -8.81 -15.93 2.57
N ASP A 23 -8.88 -16.86 1.62
CA ASP A 23 -7.90 -17.93 1.49
C ASP A 23 -6.53 -17.37 1.07
N PRO A 24 -5.47 -17.48 1.90
CA PRO A 24 -4.13 -17.00 1.58
C PRO A 24 -3.45 -17.75 0.43
N SER A 25 -3.96 -18.91 0.06
CA SER A 25 -3.47 -19.76 -1.04
C SER A 25 -4.22 -19.54 -2.35
N PHE A 26 -5.31 -18.77 -2.35
CA PHE A 26 -6.15 -18.53 -3.53
C PHE A 26 -5.34 -18.00 -4.72
N ILE A 27 -5.54 -18.61 -5.87
CA ILE A 27 -4.89 -18.23 -7.15
C ILE A 27 -5.89 -18.06 -8.30
N GLY A 28 -7.17 -18.25 -8.02
CA GLY A 28 -8.21 -18.32 -9.06
C GLY A 28 -7.92 -19.43 -10.07
N GLU A 29 -8.22 -19.16 -11.33
CA GLU A 29 -7.95 -20.08 -12.46
C GLU A 29 -6.62 -19.76 -13.17
N LEU A 30 -5.73 -18.97 -12.54
CA LEU A 30 -4.54 -18.45 -13.18
C LEU A 30 -3.36 -19.41 -13.04
N SER A 31 -2.69 -19.73 -14.16
CA SER A 31 -1.41 -20.44 -14.10
C SER A 31 -0.25 -19.49 -13.74
N LYS A 32 0.82 -20.05 -13.18
CA LYS A 32 2.04 -19.29 -12.88
C LYS A 32 2.65 -18.63 -14.11
N GLN A 33 2.57 -19.29 -15.27
CA GLN A 33 3.09 -18.79 -16.54
C GLN A 33 2.27 -17.60 -17.05
N ASP A 34 0.93 -17.74 -17.03
CA ASP A 34 0.04 -16.66 -17.43
C ASP A 34 0.20 -15.44 -16.53
N ALA A 35 0.28 -15.67 -15.22
CA ALA A 35 0.51 -14.58 -14.24
C ALA A 35 1.81 -13.83 -14.52
N LYS A 36 2.89 -14.53 -14.87
CA LYS A 36 4.17 -13.88 -15.21
C LYS A 36 4.02 -13.00 -16.46
N GLY A 37 3.38 -13.51 -17.50
CA GLY A 37 3.11 -12.75 -18.73
C GLY A 37 2.21 -11.54 -18.48
N GLN A 38 1.17 -11.71 -17.65
CA GLN A 38 0.28 -10.61 -17.28
C GLN A 38 0.99 -9.56 -16.41
N LEU A 39 1.86 -9.97 -15.49
CA LEU A 39 2.64 -9.03 -14.68
C LEU A 39 3.54 -8.15 -15.55
N THR A 40 4.21 -8.71 -16.56
CA THR A 40 5.00 -7.93 -17.51
C THR A 40 4.15 -6.87 -18.20
N LYS A 41 2.99 -7.26 -18.76
CA LYS A 41 2.06 -6.32 -19.38
C LYS A 41 1.54 -5.24 -18.40
N ASN A 42 1.30 -5.63 -17.14
CA ASN A 42 0.88 -4.68 -16.12
C ASN A 42 2.00 -3.67 -15.82
N VAL A 43 3.26 -4.09 -15.74
CA VAL A 43 4.40 -3.21 -15.52
C VAL A 43 4.57 -2.21 -16.67
N GLU A 44 4.48 -2.67 -17.92
CA GLU A 44 4.51 -1.80 -19.11
C GLU A 44 3.35 -0.76 -19.05
N LYS A 45 2.14 -1.23 -18.76
CA LYS A 45 0.97 -0.34 -18.67
C LYS A 45 1.06 0.64 -17.50
N LEU A 46 1.60 0.21 -16.37
CA LEU A 46 1.86 1.10 -15.23
C LEU A 46 2.85 2.20 -15.59
N SER A 47 3.89 1.90 -16.36
CA SER A 47 4.86 2.89 -16.83
C SER A 47 4.20 3.96 -17.70
N GLU A 48 3.32 3.56 -18.63
CA GLU A 48 2.54 4.50 -19.45
C GLU A 48 1.62 5.38 -18.60
N LEU A 49 0.85 4.75 -17.69
CA LEU A 49 -0.08 5.45 -16.82
C LEU A 49 0.63 6.41 -15.87
N GLN A 50 1.80 6.02 -15.36
CA GLN A 50 2.62 6.87 -14.52
C GLN A 50 3.15 8.09 -15.27
N SER A 51 3.55 7.93 -16.54
CA SER A 51 3.99 9.04 -17.37
C SER A 51 2.86 10.05 -17.60
N MET A 52 1.63 9.59 -17.86
CA MET A 52 0.46 10.45 -17.98
C MET A 52 0.09 11.11 -16.64
N LEU A 53 0.13 10.36 -15.53
CA LEU A 53 -0.10 10.88 -14.18
C LEU A 53 0.86 12.05 -13.88
N TYR A 54 2.15 11.84 -14.16
CA TYR A 54 3.20 12.83 -13.94
C TYR A 54 2.98 14.08 -14.78
N ALA A 55 2.68 13.90 -16.07
CA ALA A 55 2.48 15.01 -17.00
C ALA A 55 1.21 15.82 -16.72
N GLN A 56 0.13 15.15 -16.28
CA GLN A 56 -1.15 15.80 -15.99
C GLN A 56 -1.13 16.56 -14.66
N ASP A 57 -0.38 16.10 -13.67
CA ASP A 57 -0.15 16.75 -12.37
C ASP A 57 -1.43 17.13 -11.60
N ARG A 58 -2.45 16.27 -11.66
CA ARG A 58 -3.75 16.50 -10.98
C ARG A 58 -4.00 15.55 -9.83
N TYR A 59 -3.66 14.27 -10.01
CA TYR A 59 -3.85 13.22 -9.03
C TYR A 59 -2.52 12.85 -8.40
N SER A 60 -2.56 12.34 -7.18
CA SER A 60 -1.48 11.54 -6.60
C SER A 60 -2.00 10.16 -6.23
N ILE A 61 -1.12 9.18 -6.13
CA ILE A 61 -1.49 7.82 -5.74
C ILE A 61 -0.71 7.43 -4.50
N LEU A 62 -1.43 7.07 -3.45
CA LEU A 62 -0.87 6.52 -2.22
C LEU A 62 -1.16 5.03 -2.15
N ILE A 63 -0.10 4.22 -2.19
CA ILE A 63 -0.19 2.76 -2.09
C ILE A 63 0.31 2.33 -0.71
N ILE A 64 -0.56 1.69 0.06
CA ILE A 64 -0.26 1.23 1.43
C ILE A 64 -0.15 -0.29 1.42
N PHE A 65 0.98 -0.81 1.92
CA PHE A 65 1.20 -2.22 2.13
C PHE A 65 1.25 -2.56 3.63
N GLN A 66 0.33 -3.41 4.05
CA GLN A 66 0.32 -4.01 5.38
C GLN A 66 0.41 -5.54 5.29
N ALA A 67 1.18 -6.14 6.16
CA ALA A 67 1.35 -7.59 6.26
C ALA A 67 2.10 -7.96 7.52
N MET A 68 1.95 -9.18 7.97
CA MET A 68 2.84 -9.81 8.93
C MET A 68 4.29 -9.83 8.43
N ASP A 69 5.25 -10.13 9.29
CA ASP A 69 6.64 -10.21 8.89
C ASP A 69 6.92 -11.43 7.99
N ALA A 70 7.99 -11.35 7.21
CA ALA A 70 8.39 -12.36 6.22
C ALA A 70 7.44 -12.60 5.04
N VAL A 71 6.34 -11.86 4.89
CA VAL A 71 5.37 -12.03 3.79
C VAL A 71 5.95 -11.65 2.43
N GLY A 72 6.87 -10.68 2.38
CA GLY A 72 7.55 -10.27 1.15
C GLY A 72 7.08 -8.93 0.59
N LYS A 73 6.69 -7.99 1.45
CA LYS A 73 6.35 -6.59 1.09
C LYS A 73 7.39 -5.98 0.15
N ASP A 74 8.67 -5.92 0.55
CA ASP A 74 9.77 -5.34 -0.25
C ASP A 74 9.88 -5.99 -1.64
N GLY A 75 9.76 -7.33 -1.69
CA GLY A 75 9.84 -8.07 -2.94
C GLY A 75 8.66 -7.77 -3.87
N THR A 76 7.47 -7.55 -3.33
CA THR A 76 6.28 -7.18 -4.11
C THR A 76 6.44 -5.77 -4.68
N ILE A 77 6.78 -4.80 -3.85
CA ILE A 77 7.07 -3.42 -4.27
C ILE A 77 8.11 -3.43 -5.40
N LYS A 78 9.27 -4.09 -5.19
CA LYS A 78 10.34 -4.18 -6.20
C LYS A 78 9.84 -4.71 -7.54
N HIS A 79 9.03 -5.78 -7.56
CA HIS A 79 8.60 -6.41 -8.81
C HIS A 79 7.47 -5.65 -9.50
N VAL A 80 6.54 -5.09 -8.75
CA VAL A 80 5.41 -4.33 -9.30
C VAL A 80 5.86 -2.99 -9.86
N MET A 81 6.82 -2.36 -9.19
CA MET A 81 7.33 -1.04 -9.56
C MET A 81 8.57 -1.06 -10.44
N SER A 82 8.97 -2.22 -10.98
CA SER A 82 10.25 -2.39 -11.72
C SER A 82 10.33 -1.59 -13.02
N GLY A 83 9.20 -1.21 -13.62
CA GLY A 83 9.14 -0.40 -14.85
C GLY A 83 8.77 1.07 -14.62
N ILE A 84 8.63 1.50 -13.38
CA ILE A 84 8.21 2.86 -13.03
C ILE A 84 9.42 3.80 -13.04
N ASN A 85 9.24 5.00 -13.60
CA ASN A 85 10.25 6.04 -13.52
C ASN A 85 10.48 6.46 -12.05
N PRO A 86 11.70 6.31 -11.51
CA PRO A 86 11.98 6.62 -10.11
C PRO A 86 11.70 8.08 -9.72
N GLN A 87 11.76 9.03 -10.65
CA GLN A 87 11.44 10.44 -10.39
C GLN A 87 9.96 10.64 -10.01
N GLY A 88 9.07 9.76 -10.47
CA GLY A 88 7.63 9.82 -10.18
C GLY A 88 7.18 8.88 -9.06
N CYS A 89 8.10 8.25 -8.32
CA CYS A 89 7.76 7.27 -7.31
C CYS A 89 8.65 7.39 -6.07
N GLN A 90 8.04 7.42 -4.89
CA GLN A 90 8.75 7.46 -3.60
C GLN A 90 8.28 6.31 -2.71
N VAL A 91 9.23 5.65 -2.03
CA VAL A 91 8.96 4.53 -1.12
C VAL A 91 9.40 4.91 0.28
N PHE A 92 8.47 4.89 1.23
CA PHE A 92 8.72 5.11 2.64
C PHE A 92 8.49 3.82 3.42
N SER A 93 9.44 3.46 4.28
CA SER A 93 9.34 2.30 5.17
C SER A 93 9.24 2.79 6.60
N PHE A 94 8.04 2.74 7.17
CA PHE A 94 7.81 3.18 8.53
C PHE A 94 8.26 2.10 9.53
N LYS A 95 9.14 2.51 10.43
CA LYS A 95 9.63 1.72 11.56
C LYS A 95 9.04 2.26 12.86
N GLN A 96 9.53 1.77 13.98
CA GLN A 96 9.19 2.32 15.30
C GLN A 96 9.41 3.85 15.27
N PRO A 97 8.48 4.64 15.80
CA PRO A 97 8.60 6.09 15.84
C PRO A 97 9.85 6.57 16.59
N SER A 98 10.47 7.63 16.08
CA SER A 98 11.53 8.37 16.78
C SER A 98 10.96 9.18 17.94
N ALA A 99 11.82 9.73 18.80
CA ALA A 99 11.38 10.63 19.89
C ALA A 99 10.65 11.87 19.33
N GLU A 100 11.15 12.46 18.24
CA GLU A 100 10.48 13.60 17.57
C GLU A 100 9.09 13.21 17.05
N GLU A 101 8.95 12.03 16.43
CA GLU A 101 7.67 11.53 15.90
C GLU A 101 6.66 11.25 17.03
N LEU A 102 7.12 10.84 18.22
CA LEU A 102 6.29 10.61 19.40
C LEU A 102 5.81 11.91 20.08
N ASP A 103 6.51 13.03 19.87
CA ASP A 103 6.09 14.34 20.36
C ASP A 103 4.99 14.99 19.48
N HIS A 104 4.64 14.34 18.39
CA HIS A 104 3.56 14.72 17.48
C HIS A 104 2.44 13.67 17.47
N ASP A 105 1.31 13.97 16.83
CA ASP A 105 0.27 12.99 16.59
C ASP A 105 0.75 11.89 15.58
N TYR A 106 0.12 10.72 15.64
CA TYR A 106 0.56 9.54 14.85
C TYR A 106 0.45 9.72 13.33
N LEU A 107 -0.30 10.71 12.84
CA LEU A 107 -0.39 11.04 11.41
C LEU A 107 0.67 12.04 10.96
N TRP A 108 1.34 12.74 11.89
CA TRP A 108 2.33 13.75 11.54
C TRP A 108 3.42 13.23 10.61
N ARG A 109 4.06 12.11 10.97
CA ARG A 109 5.11 11.50 10.14
C ARG A 109 4.58 10.98 8.81
N ILE A 110 3.30 10.58 8.77
CA ILE A 110 2.59 10.13 7.57
C ILE A 110 2.37 11.31 6.62
N ASN A 111 1.89 12.43 7.14
CA ASN A 111 1.66 13.66 6.38
C ASN A 111 2.91 14.16 5.66
N ARG A 112 4.07 14.08 6.31
CA ARG A 112 5.36 14.48 5.72
C ARG A 112 5.81 13.63 4.54
N CYS A 113 5.25 12.45 4.39
CA CYS A 113 5.60 11.45 3.37
C CYS A 113 4.53 11.28 2.28
N LEU A 114 3.46 12.09 2.31
CA LEU A 114 2.41 12.02 1.31
C LEU A 114 2.94 12.37 -0.08
N PRO A 115 2.47 11.69 -1.13
CA PRO A 115 2.92 11.98 -2.48
C PRO A 115 2.40 13.34 -2.97
N GLU A 116 3.26 14.05 -3.67
CA GLU A 116 2.90 15.22 -4.45
C GLU A 116 1.97 14.83 -5.60
N ARG A 117 1.26 15.79 -6.18
CA ARG A 117 0.50 15.56 -7.42
C ARG A 117 1.45 15.06 -8.52
N GLY A 118 0.92 14.24 -9.41
CA GLY A 118 1.71 13.60 -10.47
C GLY A 118 2.59 12.43 -9.99
N ARG A 119 2.59 12.10 -8.69
CA ARG A 119 3.51 11.11 -8.12
C ARG A 119 2.80 9.93 -7.47
N ILE A 120 3.54 8.84 -7.32
CA ILE A 120 3.13 7.62 -6.60
C ILE A 120 3.95 7.54 -5.31
N GLY A 121 3.28 7.61 -4.16
CA GLY A 121 3.84 7.32 -2.84
C GLY A 121 3.53 5.88 -2.45
N ILE A 122 4.53 5.17 -1.96
CA ILE A 122 4.39 3.79 -1.48
C ILE A 122 4.78 3.73 -0.02
N PHE A 123 3.86 3.29 0.82
CA PHE A 123 4.06 3.09 2.24
C PHE A 123 4.24 1.61 2.54
N ASN A 124 5.46 1.21 2.88
CA ASN A 124 5.77 -0.09 3.46
C ASN A 124 5.59 -0.01 4.97
N ARG A 125 4.46 -0.52 5.47
CA ARG A 125 3.80 -0.14 6.73
C ARG A 125 3.27 1.31 6.65
N SER A 126 2.48 1.75 7.61
CA SER A 126 1.85 3.07 7.57
C SER A 126 1.28 3.46 8.94
N HIS A 127 0.40 4.46 8.97
CA HIS A 127 -0.42 4.81 10.12
C HIS A 127 -1.32 3.67 10.62
N TYR A 128 -1.49 2.61 9.84
CA TYR A 128 -2.21 1.41 10.29
C TYR A 128 -1.46 0.63 11.37
N GLU A 129 -0.17 0.86 11.57
CA GLU A 129 0.55 0.30 12.73
C GLU A 129 -0.10 0.73 14.06
N ASP A 130 -0.70 1.93 14.12
CA ASP A 130 -1.41 2.45 15.28
C ASP A 130 -2.76 1.77 15.60
N VAL A 131 -3.21 0.86 14.74
CA VAL A 131 -4.40 -0.01 14.95
C VAL A 131 -4.12 -1.48 14.67
N LEU A 132 -2.87 -1.83 14.35
CA LEU A 132 -2.40 -3.21 14.19
C LEU A 132 -1.47 -3.59 15.36
N ILE A 133 -0.19 -3.23 15.29
CA ILE A 133 0.75 -3.56 16.37
C ILE A 133 0.34 -2.90 17.69
N ALA A 134 -0.14 -1.67 17.67
CA ALA A 134 -0.59 -0.99 18.88
C ALA A 134 -1.85 -1.62 19.50
N LYS A 135 -2.63 -2.38 18.73
CA LYS A 135 -3.76 -3.15 19.27
C LYS A 135 -3.33 -4.45 19.91
N VAL A 136 -2.27 -5.06 19.41
CA VAL A 136 -1.64 -6.26 20.01
C VAL A 136 -0.81 -5.89 21.24
N HIS A 137 -0.15 -4.72 21.22
CA HIS A 137 0.71 -4.18 22.25
C HIS A 137 0.22 -2.79 22.68
N PRO A 138 -0.88 -2.68 23.46
CA PRO A 138 -1.52 -1.40 23.78
C PRO A 138 -0.61 -0.47 24.61
N GLU A 139 0.45 -0.97 25.23
CA GLU A 139 1.47 -0.15 25.88
C GLU A 139 2.17 0.82 24.93
N ILE A 140 2.16 0.56 23.61
CA ILE A 140 2.69 1.47 22.59
C ILE A 140 1.90 2.78 22.59
N ILE A 141 0.57 2.73 22.81
CA ILE A 141 -0.29 3.92 22.85
C ILE A 141 0.06 4.83 24.04
N LEU A 142 0.48 4.26 25.16
CA LEU A 142 0.88 5.05 26.33
C LEU A 142 2.10 5.95 26.04
N SER A 143 2.98 5.51 25.11
CA SER A 143 4.14 6.28 24.67
C SER A 143 3.76 7.55 23.90
N ASN A 144 2.53 7.63 23.36
CA ASN A 144 2.02 8.79 22.62
C ASN A 144 1.57 9.92 23.57
N LYS A 145 1.57 9.70 24.88
CA LYS A 145 1.21 10.71 25.92
C LYS A 145 -0.12 11.42 25.65
N LEU A 146 -1.13 10.67 25.21
CA LEU A 146 -2.43 11.23 24.86
C LEU A 146 -3.18 11.68 26.13
N PRO A 147 -3.78 12.90 26.14
CA PRO A 147 -4.60 13.33 27.25
C PRO A 147 -5.74 12.37 27.55
N GLY A 148 -5.89 11.96 28.83
CA GLY A 148 -6.90 11.01 29.27
C GLY A 148 -6.60 9.53 28.94
N VAL A 149 -5.36 9.19 28.56
CA VAL A 149 -4.87 7.82 28.36
C VAL A 149 -3.60 7.63 29.19
N GLU A 150 -3.77 7.25 30.44
CA GLU A 150 -2.66 7.08 31.39
C GLU A 150 -2.35 5.61 31.64
N THR A 151 -3.31 4.73 31.42
CA THR A 151 -3.21 3.28 31.65
C THR A 151 -3.80 2.50 30.48
N ILE A 152 -3.46 1.21 30.41
CA ILE A 152 -4.04 0.30 29.39
C ILE A 152 -5.57 0.21 29.50
N LYS A 153 -6.16 0.47 30.68
CA LYS A 153 -7.61 0.43 30.88
C LYS A 153 -8.33 1.57 30.14
N ASP A 154 -7.64 2.66 29.87
CA ASP A 154 -8.18 3.81 29.14
C ASP A 154 -8.22 3.58 27.62
N ILE A 155 -7.57 2.47 27.16
CA ILE A 155 -7.54 2.03 25.77
C ILE A 155 -8.67 1.02 25.55
N ASP A 156 -9.89 1.50 25.64
CA ASP A 156 -11.13 0.72 25.53
C ASP A 156 -11.64 0.61 24.09
N SER A 157 -12.83 0.04 23.93
CA SER A 157 -13.50 -0.09 22.64
C SER A 157 -13.77 1.26 21.97
N ASP A 158 -14.08 2.29 22.77
CA ASP A 158 -14.39 3.63 22.22
C ASP A 158 -13.11 4.37 21.80
N PHE A 159 -11.98 4.10 22.45
CA PHE A 159 -10.66 4.54 21.97
C PHE A 159 -10.41 4.02 20.55
N TRP A 160 -10.59 2.70 20.31
CA TRP A 160 -10.36 2.10 19.00
C TRP A 160 -11.32 2.61 17.94
N LYS A 161 -12.62 2.77 18.24
CA LYS A 161 -13.60 3.37 17.33
C LYS A 161 -13.20 4.78 16.91
N ARG A 162 -12.73 5.61 17.86
CA ARG A 162 -12.22 6.96 17.54
C ARG A 162 -11.02 6.90 16.62
N ARG A 163 -10.09 5.94 16.83
CA ARG A 163 -8.89 5.77 16.01
C ARG A 163 -9.26 5.36 14.57
N TYR A 164 -10.16 4.40 14.39
CA TYR A 164 -10.65 4.02 13.07
C TYR A 164 -11.37 5.16 12.36
N ARG A 165 -12.18 5.92 13.07
CA ARG A 165 -12.83 7.11 12.51
C ARG A 165 -11.81 8.13 12.03
N GLN A 166 -10.78 8.45 12.83
CA GLN A 166 -9.71 9.38 12.46
C GLN A 166 -8.99 8.94 11.19
N ILE A 167 -8.70 7.65 11.04
CA ILE A 167 -8.08 7.09 9.84
C ILE A 167 -9.00 7.27 8.63
N ASN A 168 -10.28 6.94 8.76
CA ASN A 168 -11.26 7.10 7.68
C ASN A 168 -11.44 8.57 7.28
N ASP A 169 -11.47 9.49 8.25
CA ASP A 169 -11.57 10.92 8.01
C ASP A 169 -10.32 11.46 7.30
N PHE A 170 -9.14 10.98 7.68
CA PHE A 170 -7.88 11.30 7.02
C PHE A 170 -7.84 10.81 5.57
N GLU A 171 -8.20 9.56 5.31
CA GLU A 171 -8.23 8.99 3.96
C GLU A 171 -9.30 9.67 3.09
N ARG A 172 -10.46 10.02 3.67
CA ARG A 172 -11.48 10.82 2.99
C ARG A 172 -10.94 12.18 2.60
N TYR A 173 -10.31 12.89 3.52
CA TYR A 173 -9.66 14.19 3.26
C TYR A 173 -8.67 14.09 2.09
N LEU A 174 -7.81 13.08 2.08
CA LEU A 174 -6.84 12.86 1.00
C LEU A 174 -7.54 12.63 -0.34
N THR A 175 -8.58 11.79 -0.34
CA THR A 175 -9.29 11.41 -1.58
C THR A 175 -10.05 12.60 -2.17
N GLU A 176 -10.71 13.39 -1.36
CA GLU A 176 -11.41 14.62 -1.77
C GLU A 176 -10.44 15.67 -2.33
N ASN A 177 -9.15 15.59 -1.99
CA ASN A 177 -8.09 16.45 -2.50
C ASN A 177 -7.28 15.84 -3.65
N GLY A 178 -7.76 14.74 -4.25
CA GLY A 178 -7.19 14.15 -5.46
C GLY A 178 -6.11 13.09 -5.24
N THR A 179 -5.95 12.60 -4.01
CA THR A 179 -5.08 11.44 -3.71
C THR A 179 -5.88 10.15 -3.79
N VAL A 180 -5.52 9.26 -4.69
CA VAL A 180 -6.10 7.91 -4.75
C VAL A 180 -5.41 7.01 -3.74
N VAL A 181 -6.13 6.52 -2.75
CA VAL A 181 -5.60 5.64 -1.70
C VAL A 181 -5.88 4.18 -2.06
N LEU A 182 -4.82 3.37 -2.19
CA LEU A 182 -4.88 1.93 -2.45
C LEU A 182 -4.28 1.19 -1.28
N LYS A 183 -5.08 0.32 -0.64
CA LYS A 183 -4.67 -0.39 0.56
C LYS A 183 -4.58 -1.90 0.30
N PHE A 184 -3.42 -2.48 0.57
CA PHE A 184 -3.14 -3.89 0.38
C PHE A 184 -2.78 -4.56 1.71
N PHE A 185 -3.59 -5.53 2.11
CA PHE A 185 -3.23 -6.49 3.13
C PHE A 185 -2.72 -7.76 2.45
N LEU A 186 -1.42 -8.05 2.60
CA LEU A 186 -0.82 -9.28 2.06
C LEU A 186 -1.07 -10.41 3.06
N ASN A 187 -2.08 -11.21 2.79
CA ASN A 187 -2.54 -12.29 3.65
C ASN A 187 -1.75 -13.58 3.39
N VAL A 188 -0.93 -13.99 4.34
CA VAL A 188 -0.12 -15.21 4.29
C VAL A 188 -0.62 -16.23 5.31
N SER A 189 -0.54 -17.51 5.01
CA SER A 189 -0.81 -18.55 6.00
C SER A 189 0.33 -18.65 7.05
N LYS A 190 -0.04 -19.08 8.25
CA LYS A 190 0.91 -19.32 9.34
C LYS A 190 1.99 -20.33 8.95
N ALA A 191 1.65 -21.32 8.11
CA ALA A 191 2.56 -22.33 7.60
C ALA A 191 3.58 -21.74 6.62
N GLU A 192 3.11 -21.00 5.61
CA GLU A 192 3.99 -20.37 4.62
C GLU A 192 4.90 -19.31 5.25
N GLN A 193 4.41 -18.54 6.23
CA GLN A 193 5.24 -17.60 6.97
C GLN A 193 6.39 -18.31 7.69
N LYS A 194 6.11 -19.45 8.38
CA LYS A 194 7.15 -20.27 9.03
C LYS A 194 8.22 -20.71 8.03
N LYS A 195 7.79 -21.22 6.88
CA LYS A 195 8.69 -21.64 5.81
C LYS A 195 9.59 -20.47 5.35
N ARG A 196 9.04 -19.28 5.15
CA ARG A 196 9.80 -18.08 4.74
C ARG A 196 10.78 -17.58 5.79
N PHE A 197 10.46 -17.76 7.08
CA PHE A 197 11.41 -17.49 8.15
C PHE A 197 12.58 -18.46 8.08
N MET A 198 12.32 -19.76 7.90
CA MET A 198 13.39 -20.76 7.76
C MET A 198 14.26 -20.46 6.52
N GLU A 199 13.65 -20.20 5.35
CA GLU A 199 14.37 -19.80 4.14
C GLU A 199 15.27 -18.55 4.37
N ARG A 200 14.84 -17.61 5.21
CA ARG A 200 15.63 -16.41 5.55
C ARG A 200 16.81 -16.75 6.44
N LEU A 201 16.64 -17.67 7.40
CA LEU A 201 17.70 -18.11 8.29
C LEU A 201 18.78 -18.91 7.57
N ASP A 202 18.39 -19.73 6.60
CA ASP A 202 19.29 -20.57 5.82
C ASP A 202 20.06 -19.78 4.74
N ASP A 203 19.52 -18.65 4.26
CA ASP A 203 20.10 -17.82 3.21
C ASP A 203 21.06 -16.78 3.80
N LYS A 204 22.37 -17.01 3.69
CA LYS A 204 23.43 -16.10 4.17
C LYS A 204 23.29 -14.67 3.61
N THR A 205 22.71 -14.51 2.43
CA THR A 205 22.49 -13.19 1.82
C THR A 205 21.31 -12.44 2.42
N LYS A 206 20.49 -13.11 3.23
CA LYS A 206 19.29 -12.57 3.88
C LYS A 206 19.33 -12.58 5.40
N ASN A 207 20.32 -13.22 6.01
CA ASN A 207 20.45 -13.34 7.47
C ASN A 207 20.47 -11.98 8.17
N TRP A 208 21.02 -10.95 7.53
CA TRP A 208 21.02 -9.59 8.07
C TRP A 208 19.61 -8.99 8.27
N LYS A 209 18.58 -9.57 7.64
CA LYS A 209 17.17 -9.20 7.86
C LYS A 209 16.52 -9.93 9.03
N PHE A 210 17.23 -10.84 9.66
CA PHE A 210 16.69 -11.58 10.78
C PHE A 210 16.57 -10.71 12.02
N SER A 211 15.42 -10.81 12.68
CA SER A 211 15.20 -10.23 14.01
C SER A 211 14.56 -11.28 14.91
N SER A 212 15.12 -11.44 16.10
CA SER A 212 14.49 -12.28 17.13
C SER A 212 13.13 -11.73 17.58
N ALA A 213 12.90 -10.43 17.42
CA ALA A 213 11.61 -9.80 17.66
C ALA A 213 10.53 -10.33 16.70
N ASP A 214 10.85 -10.52 15.40
CA ASP A 214 9.89 -11.06 14.41
C ASP A 214 9.38 -12.46 14.84
N VAL A 215 10.23 -13.28 15.45
CA VAL A 215 9.86 -14.61 15.94
C VAL A 215 8.96 -14.52 17.18
N LYS A 216 9.23 -13.55 18.07
CA LYS A 216 8.38 -13.29 19.23
C LYS A 216 7.01 -12.78 18.80
N GLU A 217 6.96 -11.84 17.86
CA GLU A 217 5.70 -11.31 17.32
C GLU A 217 4.81 -12.40 16.71
N ARG A 218 5.39 -13.47 16.17
CA ARG A 218 4.63 -14.61 15.66
C ARG A 218 3.80 -15.31 16.74
N GLN A 219 4.13 -15.19 18.02
CA GLN A 219 3.36 -15.79 19.12
C GLN A 219 1.98 -15.13 19.27
N PHE A 220 1.87 -13.86 18.86
CA PHE A 220 0.64 -13.06 18.86
C PHE A 220 -0.16 -13.16 17.55
N TRP A 221 0.02 -14.30 16.83
CA TRP A 221 -0.62 -14.47 15.52
C TRP A 221 -2.13 -14.23 15.54
N ASP A 222 -2.81 -14.79 16.52
CA ASP A 222 -4.27 -14.75 16.59
C ASP A 222 -4.77 -13.33 16.96
N GLU A 223 -4.01 -12.60 17.77
CA GLU A 223 -4.24 -11.21 18.11
C GLU A 223 -4.07 -10.30 16.87
N TYR A 224 -3.01 -10.54 16.09
CA TYR A 224 -2.83 -9.84 14.81
C TYR A 224 -3.97 -10.14 13.82
N MET A 225 -4.42 -11.38 13.71
CA MET A 225 -5.53 -11.72 12.81
C MET A 225 -6.83 -11.04 13.25
N LYS A 226 -7.10 -10.89 14.55
CA LYS A 226 -8.20 -10.07 15.07
C LYS A 226 -8.03 -8.59 14.72
N ALA A 227 -6.84 -8.03 14.94
CA ALA A 227 -6.56 -6.63 14.60
C ALA A 227 -6.75 -6.36 13.09
N TYR A 228 -6.30 -7.25 12.21
CA TYR A 228 -6.54 -7.15 10.77
C TYR A 228 -8.04 -7.27 10.43
N ALA A 229 -8.77 -8.18 11.07
CA ALA A 229 -10.21 -8.32 10.87
C ALA A 229 -10.96 -7.01 11.20
N ASP A 230 -10.60 -6.39 12.33
CA ASP A 230 -11.16 -5.11 12.73
C ASP A 230 -10.79 -3.98 11.76
N VAL A 231 -9.53 -3.91 11.30
CA VAL A 231 -9.08 -2.95 10.29
C VAL A 231 -9.87 -3.10 8.98
N LEU A 232 -10.06 -4.32 8.49
CA LEU A 232 -10.84 -4.59 7.28
C LEU A 232 -12.31 -4.17 7.46
N THR A 233 -12.88 -4.46 8.63
CA THR A 233 -14.28 -4.15 8.97
C THR A 233 -14.51 -2.65 9.11
N GLU A 234 -13.64 -1.96 9.86
CA GLU A 234 -13.87 -0.59 10.29
C GLU A 234 -13.32 0.46 9.31
N THR A 235 -12.34 0.06 8.48
CA THR A 235 -11.64 1.03 7.64
C THR A 235 -11.67 0.73 6.15
N SER A 236 -12.39 -0.30 5.68
CA SER A 236 -12.67 -0.45 4.26
C SER A 236 -13.83 0.44 3.87
N THR A 237 -13.54 1.52 3.12
CA THR A 237 -14.55 2.50 2.70
C THR A 237 -14.72 2.49 1.18
N GLU A 238 -15.81 3.10 0.66
CA GLU A 238 -16.02 3.23 -0.80
C GLU A 238 -14.88 4.03 -1.47
N LEU A 239 -14.34 5.02 -0.78
CA LEU A 239 -13.28 5.88 -1.32
C LEU A 239 -11.90 5.21 -1.25
N ALA A 240 -11.64 4.45 -0.19
CA ALA A 240 -10.37 3.79 0.06
C ALA A 240 -10.59 2.36 0.57
N PRO A 241 -10.98 1.41 -0.30
CA PRO A 241 -11.21 0.03 0.10
C PRO A 241 -9.90 -0.73 0.35
N TRP A 242 -9.97 -1.76 1.20
CA TRP A 242 -8.90 -2.72 1.37
C TRP A 242 -8.98 -3.83 0.31
N TYR A 243 -7.81 -4.19 -0.22
CA TYR A 243 -7.62 -5.40 -1.01
C TYR A 243 -6.84 -6.42 -0.18
N VAL A 244 -7.46 -7.58 0.07
CA VAL A 244 -6.83 -8.70 0.77
C VAL A 244 -6.17 -9.61 -0.26
N ILE A 245 -4.87 -9.60 -0.31
CA ILE A 245 -4.08 -10.26 -1.34
C ILE A 245 -3.56 -11.61 -0.85
N PRO A 246 -3.96 -12.74 -1.46
CA PRO A 246 -3.39 -14.05 -1.19
C PRO A 246 -1.87 -14.03 -1.38
N ALA A 247 -1.12 -14.36 -0.33
CA ALA A 247 0.32 -14.15 -0.34
C ALA A 247 1.15 -15.44 -0.24
N ASP A 248 0.54 -16.61 -0.14
CA ASP A 248 1.25 -17.89 -0.12
C ASP A 248 2.00 -18.12 -1.45
N ASN A 249 1.39 -17.72 -2.56
CA ASN A 249 2.01 -17.76 -3.87
C ASN A 249 2.56 -16.39 -4.27
N LYS A 250 3.88 -16.18 -4.11
CA LYS A 250 4.56 -14.90 -4.44
C LYS A 250 4.26 -14.39 -5.86
N TRP A 251 4.11 -15.30 -6.83
CA TRP A 251 3.82 -14.94 -8.21
C TRP A 251 2.41 -14.38 -8.37
N PHE A 252 1.42 -14.98 -7.67
CA PHE A 252 0.03 -14.52 -7.69
C PHE A 252 -0.11 -13.18 -6.96
N MET A 253 0.49 -13.07 -5.78
CA MET A 253 0.53 -11.82 -4.99
C MET A 253 1.03 -10.64 -5.84
N ARG A 254 2.15 -10.81 -6.55
CA ARG A 254 2.71 -9.76 -7.42
C ARG A 254 1.80 -9.41 -8.58
N TYR A 255 1.22 -10.43 -9.22
CA TYR A 255 0.25 -10.23 -10.29
C TYR A 255 -0.97 -9.47 -9.80
N ALA A 256 -1.59 -9.90 -8.72
CA ALA A 256 -2.82 -9.31 -8.18
C ALA A 256 -2.61 -7.83 -7.80
N VAL A 257 -1.52 -7.52 -7.08
CA VAL A 257 -1.18 -6.13 -6.72
C VAL A 257 -0.97 -5.27 -7.97
N GLY A 258 -0.14 -5.72 -8.93
CA GLY A 258 0.11 -4.97 -10.16
C GLY A 258 -1.16 -4.77 -11.00
N HIS A 259 -2.00 -5.78 -11.06
CA HIS A 259 -3.28 -5.73 -11.78
C HIS A 259 -4.26 -4.72 -11.14
N ILE A 260 -4.41 -4.75 -9.81
CA ILE A 260 -5.28 -3.82 -9.08
C ILE A 260 -4.82 -2.37 -9.29
N ILE A 261 -3.53 -2.10 -9.16
CA ILE A 261 -2.99 -0.75 -9.37
C ILE A 261 -3.28 -0.28 -10.81
N CYS A 262 -3.02 -1.13 -11.82
CA CYS A 262 -3.35 -0.81 -13.21
C CYS A 262 -4.82 -0.48 -13.40
N GLU A 263 -5.72 -1.32 -12.91
CA GLU A 263 -7.17 -1.14 -13.11
C GLU A 263 -7.67 0.12 -12.39
N ARG A 264 -7.14 0.42 -11.20
CA ARG A 264 -7.50 1.66 -10.49
C ARG A 264 -6.96 2.90 -11.20
N MET A 265 -5.75 2.87 -11.74
CA MET A 265 -5.21 3.99 -12.51
C MET A 265 -5.94 4.21 -13.84
N LYS A 266 -6.40 3.15 -14.50
CA LYS A 266 -7.24 3.26 -15.72
C LYS A 266 -8.59 3.93 -15.48
N GLN A 267 -9.10 3.89 -14.25
CA GLN A 267 -10.35 4.55 -13.87
C GLN A 267 -10.19 6.08 -13.73
N LEU A 268 -8.95 6.57 -13.65
CA LEU A 268 -8.64 7.97 -13.64
C LEU A 268 -8.57 8.47 -15.10
N ASP A 269 -9.07 9.66 -15.34
CA ASP A 269 -8.98 10.28 -16.67
C ASP A 269 -7.54 10.82 -16.92
N LEU A 270 -6.57 9.88 -17.00
CA LEU A 270 -5.16 10.21 -17.22
C LEU A 270 -4.88 10.44 -18.70
N HIS A 271 -4.33 11.61 -19.01
CA HIS A 271 -3.93 11.98 -20.36
C HIS A 271 -2.78 12.99 -20.34
N TYR A 272 -2.04 13.08 -21.43
CA TYR A 272 -1.09 14.16 -21.59
C TYR A 272 -1.80 15.51 -21.78
N PRO A 273 -1.34 16.60 -21.13
CA PRO A 273 -1.89 17.92 -21.32
C PRO A 273 -1.87 18.34 -22.79
N LYS A 274 -2.97 18.91 -23.27
CA LYS A 274 -3.03 19.49 -24.59
C LYS A 274 -2.50 20.92 -24.55
N LEU A 275 -1.66 21.27 -25.50
CA LEU A 275 -1.19 22.65 -25.67
C LEU A 275 -2.37 23.54 -26.14
N SER A 276 -2.36 24.78 -25.68
CA SER A 276 -3.25 25.81 -26.25
C SER A 276 -2.85 26.13 -27.69
N GLU A 277 -3.70 26.84 -28.43
CA GLU A 277 -3.37 27.29 -29.80
C GLU A 277 -2.08 28.15 -29.83
N GLU A 278 -1.92 29.01 -28.82
CA GLU A 278 -0.70 29.78 -28.64
C GLU A 278 0.53 28.90 -28.35
N GLY A 279 0.37 27.90 -27.50
CA GLY A 279 1.42 26.90 -27.19
C GLY A 279 1.82 26.09 -28.43
N LEU A 280 0.86 25.76 -29.31
CA LEU A 280 1.16 25.07 -30.57
C LEU A 280 1.95 25.96 -31.52
N LYS A 281 1.63 27.26 -31.63
CA LYS A 281 2.44 28.21 -32.41
C LYS A 281 3.85 28.35 -31.89
N GLN A 282 4.01 28.52 -30.56
CA GLN A 282 5.31 28.58 -29.93
C GLN A 282 6.14 27.31 -30.18
N LEU A 283 5.49 26.13 -30.13
CA LEU A 283 6.15 24.85 -30.42
C LEU A 283 6.69 24.82 -31.87
N GLU A 284 5.90 25.32 -32.84
CA GLU A 284 6.33 25.37 -34.23
C GLU A 284 7.50 26.34 -34.45
N ASP A 285 7.46 27.50 -33.82
CA ASP A 285 8.57 28.47 -33.88
C ASP A 285 9.83 27.94 -33.23
N CYS A 286 9.72 27.25 -32.08
CA CYS A 286 10.84 26.55 -31.45
C CYS A 286 11.41 25.46 -32.36
N LYS A 287 10.58 24.65 -33.02
CA LYS A 287 11.05 23.63 -33.97
C LYS A 287 11.87 24.22 -35.10
N LYS A 288 11.43 25.34 -35.69
CA LYS A 288 12.19 26.06 -36.73
C LYS A 288 13.54 26.52 -36.18
N SER A 289 13.53 27.21 -35.03
CA SER A 289 14.75 27.72 -34.41
C SER A 289 15.77 26.62 -34.13
N VAL A 290 15.32 25.44 -33.64
CA VAL A 290 16.20 24.29 -33.38
C VAL A 290 16.74 23.69 -34.69
N SER A 291 15.95 23.64 -35.77
CA SER A 291 16.40 23.12 -37.05
C SER A 291 17.42 24.03 -37.74
N ASP A 292 17.41 25.33 -37.43
CA ASP A 292 18.35 26.32 -38.00
C ASP A 292 19.69 26.40 -37.21
N ILE A 293 19.78 25.70 -36.05
CA ILE A 293 21.05 25.58 -35.30
C ILE A 293 21.93 24.55 -35.99
N ASN A 294 22.92 25.04 -36.74
CA ASN A 294 24.04 24.20 -37.23
C ASN A 294 24.99 23.92 -36.08
N PHE A 295 25.12 22.63 -35.66
CA PHE A 295 26.18 22.19 -34.76
C PHE A 295 27.49 21.96 -35.47
#